data_30cddb26f9c3bc788dd21a19685d62df
#
_entry.id   30cddb26f9c3bc788dd21a19685d62df
#
_cell.length_a   1.000
_cell.length_b   1.000
_cell.length_c   1.000
_cell.angle_alpha   90.00
_cell.angle_beta   90.00
_cell.angle_gamma   90.00
#
_symmetry.space_group_name_H-M   'P 1'
#
loop_
_entity.id
_entity.type
_entity.pdbx_description
1 polymer ?
#
loop_
_entity_poly.entity_id
_entity_poly.type
_entity_poly.pdbx_seq_one_letter_code
_entity_poly.pdbx_strand_id
1 'polypeptide(L)'
;VAEVTGRKRRIVKTREGRLKVENRPASSNLGETQAFMDDAKRILIFSDAGGTGRSYHADLGAKNQRLRVHYLLEPGWKADNAIQGLGRTNRTNQAQPPLFRPVATNVKGEKRFLSTIARRLDTLGAITKGQRETGGQNMFRAEDNLESPYARAALRQFFYKLRAGKIEACSYAKFPEMTGLTLDEADGTMKENLPPIQQFLNRCLALRINMQDAIFEAFGGFLSAIIEDARQAGTLDVGLETLRAEKFEIVDRKVIFEHEATGATATALTVERTDRNDPLTLPRVKAICADTKGATLCWNKTSKRAALMVKAPAFMDEDGVPILRVKLLRPMATEILALTEF
;
A
#
# COMPACT_ATOMS: atom_id res chain seq x y z
N VAL A 1 30.64 10.89 7.24
CA VAL A 1 29.31 11.25 6.75
C VAL A 1 29.45 12.28 5.66
N ALA A 2 28.80 12.07 4.51
CA ALA A 2 28.61 13.07 3.47
C ALA A 2 27.29 13.82 3.73
N GLU A 3 27.25 15.12 3.51
CA GLU A 3 26.07 15.94 3.70
C GLU A 3 25.76 16.77 2.47
N VAL A 4 24.54 16.58 1.90
CA VAL A 4 24.06 17.29 0.72
C VAL A 4 22.72 17.94 1.08
N THR A 5 22.82 19.09 1.75
CA THR A 5 21.64 19.83 2.27
C THR A 5 21.73 21.31 1.91
N GLY A 6 20.63 22.07 2.10
CA GLY A 6 20.61 23.52 1.96
C GLY A 6 21.23 24.30 3.13
N ARG A 7 21.77 23.59 4.13
CA ARG A 7 22.32 24.20 5.32
C ARG A 7 23.61 24.97 5.03
N LYS A 8 23.66 26.23 5.40
CA LYS A 8 24.79 27.14 5.15
C LYS A 8 25.88 27.08 6.22
N ARG A 9 25.59 26.52 7.38
CA ARG A 9 26.52 26.43 8.52
C ARG A 9 26.48 25.04 9.13
N ARG A 10 27.60 24.57 9.67
CA ARG A 10 27.67 23.32 10.44
C ARG A 10 28.53 23.51 11.68
N ILE A 11 28.25 22.73 12.71
CA ILE A 11 29.09 22.63 13.88
C ILE A 11 30.06 21.48 13.64
N VAL A 12 31.35 21.75 13.77
CA VAL A 12 32.41 20.77 13.69
C VAL A 12 33.17 20.71 15.01
N LYS A 13 33.61 19.52 15.40
CA LYS A 13 34.48 19.31 16.54
C LYS A 13 35.91 19.41 16.05
N THR A 14 36.68 20.34 16.64
CA THR A 14 38.13 20.49 16.36
C THR A 14 38.91 19.31 16.94
N ARG A 15 40.17 19.16 16.53
CA ARG A 15 41.08 18.14 17.09
C ARG A 15 41.26 18.28 18.61
N GLU A 16 41.15 19.51 19.14
CA GLU A 16 41.22 19.83 20.55
C GLU A 16 39.92 19.59 21.32
N GLY A 17 38.89 19.06 20.64
CA GLY A 17 37.59 18.76 21.24
C GLY A 17 36.60 19.95 21.31
N ARG A 18 37.00 21.14 20.86
CA ARG A 18 36.17 22.37 20.90
C ARG A 18 35.15 22.33 19.74
N LEU A 19 33.97 22.89 19.99
CA LEU A 19 32.96 23.06 18.95
C LEU A 19 33.17 24.38 18.20
N LYS A 20 33.24 24.32 16.87
CA LYS A 20 33.38 25.49 15.98
C LYS A 20 32.26 25.50 14.97
N VAL A 21 31.71 26.70 14.73
CA VAL A 21 30.79 26.91 13.58
C VAL A 21 31.59 27.15 12.32
N GLU A 22 31.31 26.36 11.30
CA GLU A 22 31.95 26.47 10.00
C GLU A 22 30.90 26.82 8.92
N ASN A 23 31.26 27.72 8.01
CA ASN A 23 30.42 28.04 6.86
C ASN A 23 30.53 26.92 5.80
N ARG A 24 29.41 26.54 5.23
CA ARG A 24 29.32 25.57 4.12
C ARG A 24 28.90 26.32 2.87
N PRO A 25 29.81 26.55 1.89
CA PRO A 25 29.43 27.05 0.57
C PRO A 25 28.61 25.98 -0.20
N ALA A 26 27.77 26.42 -1.13
CA ALA A 26 26.96 25.50 -1.93
C ALA A 26 27.81 24.49 -2.75
N SER A 27 29.03 24.86 -3.13
CA SER A 27 30.01 23.98 -3.78
C SER A 27 30.43 22.78 -2.93
N SER A 28 30.32 22.86 -1.60
CA SER A 28 30.60 21.72 -0.69
C SER A 28 29.74 20.49 -1.04
N ASN A 29 28.52 20.69 -1.51
CA ASN A 29 27.62 19.59 -1.87
C ASN A 29 28.16 18.74 -3.04
N LEU A 30 28.94 19.30 -3.95
CA LEU A 30 29.59 18.54 -5.03
C LEU A 30 30.66 17.62 -4.47
N GLY A 31 31.58 18.16 -3.65
CA GLY A 31 32.63 17.37 -3.01
C GLY A 31 32.09 16.28 -2.10
N GLU A 32 31.01 16.55 -1.35
CA GLU A 32 30.35 15.57 -0.50
C GLU A 32 29.71 14.43 -1.30
N THR A 33 29.05 14.76 -2.42
CA THR A 33 28.51 13.76 -3.36
C THR A 33 29.64 12.89 -3.91
N GLN A 34 30.71 13.49 -4.40
CA GLN A 34 31.85 12.77 -4.98
C GLN A 34 32.51 11.86 -3.94
N ALA A 35 32.72 12.35 -2.71
CA ALA A 35 33.29 11.56 -1.64
C ALA A 35 32.45 10.32 -1.28
N PHE A 36 31.10 10.41 -1.42
CA PHE A 36 30.22 9.27 -1.25
C PHE A 36 30.30 8.30 -2.45
N MET A 37 30.30 8.82 -3.67
CA MET A 37 30.38 7.99 -4.89
C MET A 37 31.76 7.31 -5.06
N ASP A 38 32.81 7.88 -4.49
CA ASP A 38 34.17 7.33 -4.46
C ASP A 38 34.44 6.37 -3.29
N ASP A 39 33.44 6.06 -2.46
CA ASP A 39 33.53 5.24 -1.23
C ASP A 39 34.45 5.83 -0.14
N ALA A 40 34.85 7.10 -0.25
CA ALA A 40 35.56 7.82 0.79
C ALA A 40 34.66 8.11 2.01
N LYS A 41 33.36 8.27 1.79
CA LYS A 41 32.34 8.42 2.82
C LYS A 41 31.22 7.39 2.62
N ARG A 42 30.89 6.64 3.67
CA ARG A 42 29.92 5.54 3.61
C ARG A 42 28.49 5.91 3.93
N ILE A 43 28.28 7.05 4.60
CA ILE A 43 26.96 7.54 5.00
C ILE A 43 26.73 8.84 4.26
N LEU A 44 25.57 8.96 3.61
CA LEU A 44 25.10 10.17 2.95
C LEU A 44 23.81 10.64 3.61
N ILE A 45 23.75 11.90 3.99
CA ILE A 45 22.53 12.58 4.43
C ILE A 45 22.20 13.63 3.38
N PHE A 46 21.01 13.60 2.83
CA PHE A 46 20.53 14.61 1.90
C PHE A 46 19.11 15.07 2.22
N SER A 47 18.80 16.31 1.87
CA SER A 47 17.48 16.89 1.92
C SER A 47 16.98 17.20 0.51
N ASP A 48 15.84 17.90 0.37
CA ASP A 48 15.31 18.34 -0.92
C ASP A 48 16.37 19.07 -1.79
N ALA A 49 17.29 19.82 -1.16
CA ALA A 49 18.40 20.47 -1.86
C ALA A 49 19.35 19.47 -2.55
N GLY A 50 19.44 18.24 -2.07
CA GLY A 50 20.16 17.13 -2.69
C GLY A 50 19.25 16.23 -3.55
N GLY A 51 17.96 16.46 -3.49
CA GLY A 51 16.94 15.66 -4.18
C GLY A 51 16.78 15.99 -5.68
N THR A 52 17.45 17.04 -6.20
CA THR A 52 17.36 17.44 -7.59
C THR A 52 18.75 17.44 -8.28
N GLY A 53 18.80 17.03 -9.55
CA GLY A 53 20.00 17.11 -10.39
C GLY A 53 21.14 16.18 -10.01
N ARG A 54 20.99 15.28 -9.04
CA ARG A 54 22.06 14.37 -8.57
C ARG A 54 21.55 12.94 -8.44
N SER A 55 22.48 12.00 -8.45
CA SER A 55 22.19 10.57 -8.28
C SER A 55 23.18 9.96 -7.28
N TYR A 56 22.68 9.05 -6.46
CA TYR A 56 23.46 8.39 -5.40
C TYR A 56 23.34 6.86 -5.47
N HIS A 57 22.83 6.34 -6.59
CA HIS A 57 22.69 4.90 -6.83
C HIS A 57 24.04 4.19 -6.95
N ALA A 58 24.04 2.88 -6.89
CA ALA A 58 25.24 2.06 -7.06
C ALA A 58 25.57 1.91 -8.55
N ASP A 59 25.90 3.03 -9.22
CA ASP A 59 26.23 3.06 -10.64
C ASP A 59 27.41 2.14 -10.97
N LEU A 60 27.32 1.38 -12.07
CA LEU A 60 28.36 0.46 -12.48
C LEU A 60 29.69 1.16 -12.80
N GLY A 61 29.65 2.42 -13.20
CA GLY A 61 30.84 3.26 -13.44
C GLY A 61 31.43 3.92 -12.18
N ALA A 62 30.73 3.87 -11.03
CA ALA A 62 31.21 4.45 -9.78
C ALA A 62 32.06 3.46 -8.98
N LYS A 63 33.01 3.99 -8.17
CA LYS A 63 33.81 3.16 -7.27
C LYS A 63 32.95 2.53 -6.15
N ASN A 64 31.99 3.29 -5.66
CA ASN A 64 31.09 2.83 -4.61
C ASN A 64 29.90 2.07 -5.20
N GLN A 65 30.04 0.77 -5.33
CA GLN A 65 28.96 -0.16 -5.76
C GLN A 65 28.30 -0.89 -4.62
N ARG A 66 28.45 -0.41 -3.36
CA ARG A 66 27.82 -1.02 -2.21
C ARG A 66 26.30 -0.93 -2.28
N LEU A 67 25.60 -1.90 -1.66
CA LEU A 67 24.15 -1.83 -1.49
C LEU A 67 23.76 -0.50 -0.83
N ARG A 68 22.86 0.22 -1.46
CA ARG A 68 22.27 1.43 -0.89
C ARG A 68 21.15 1.05 0.05
N VAL A 69 21.33 1.29 1.34
CA VAL A 69 20.25 1.22 2.33
C VAL A 69 19.76 2.65 2.53
N HIS A 70 18.59 2.95 1.99
CA HIS A 70 18.02 4.29 1.99
C HIS A 70 16.96 4.41 3.09
N TYR A 71 17.27 5.13 4.14
CA TYR A 71 16.34 5.46 5.20
C TYR A 71 15.57 6.74 4.84
N LEU A 72 14.25 6.66 4.75
CA LEU A 72 13.37 7.81 4.62
C LEU A 72 12.95 8.23 6.03
N LEU A 73 13.64 9.25 6.59
CA LEU A 73 13.44 9.69 7.98
C LEU A 73 12.22 10.61 8.11
N GLU A 74 12.04 11.51 7.15
CA GLU A 74 10.94 12.48 7.14
C GLU A 74 10.27 12.47 5.76
N PRO A 75 9.13 11.76 5.62
CA PRO A 75 8.43 11.67 4.33
C PRO A 75 7.85 13.01 3.88
N GLY A 76 7.59 13.95 4.80
CA GLY A 76 6.98 15.25 4.50
C GLY A 76 5.53 15.15 4.03
N TRP A 77 4.97 16.28 3.63
CA TRP A 77 3.57 16.37 3.17
C TRP A 77 3.40 16.06 1.68
N LYS A 78 4.48 16.16 0.90
CA LYS A 78 4.46 15.98 -0.56
C LYS A 78 5.08 14.64 -0.93
N ALA A 79 4.25 13.68 -1.29
CA ALA A 79 4.69 12.36 -1.70
C ALA A 79 5.68 12.40 -2.88
N ASP A 80 5.49 13.33 -3.82
CA ASP A 80 6.37 13.46 -4.99
C ASP A 80 7.81 13.78 -4.60
N ASN A 81 8.06 14.62 -3.59
CA ASN A 81 9.41 14.93 -3.10
C ASN A 81 10.07 13.67 -2.51
N ALA A 82 9.33 12.91 -1.70
CA ALA A 82 9.82 11.66 -1.13
C ALA A 82 10.17 10.64 -2.24
N ILE A 83 9.27 10.45 -3.22
CA ILE A 83 9.48 9.53 -4.34
C ILE A 83 10.67 9.97 -5.21
N GLN A 84 10.81 11.27 -5.47
CA GLN A 84 11.98 11.81 -6.16
C GLN A 84 13.27 11.51 -5.37
N GLY A 85 13.24 11.67 -4.05
CA GLY A 85 14.34 11.33 -3.17
C GLY A 85 14.71 9.85 -3.27
N LEU A 86 13.73 8.94 -3.20
CA LEU A 86 13.92 7.50 -3.38
C LEU A 86 14.55 7.20 -4.76
N GLY A 87 14.09 7.88 -5.81
CA GLY A 87 14.63 7.76 -7.16
C GLY A 87 16.11 8.20 -7.30
N ARG A 88 16.70 8.88 -6.29
CA ARG A 88 18.14 9.24 -6.34
C ARG A 88 19.06 8.06 -6.07
N THR A 89 18.57 7.06 -5.38
CA THR A 89 19.31 5.82 -5.07
C THR A 89 18.88 4.63 -5.92
N ASN A 90 17.81 4.78 -6.73
CA ASN A 90 17.30 3.75 -7.62
C ASN A 90 17.26 4.28 -9.07
N ARG A 91 18.16 3.79 -9.91
CA ARG A 91 18.27 4.20 -11.30
C ARG A 91 18.70 3.04 -12.20
N THR A 92 18.57 3.24 -13.50
CA THR A 92 19.18 2.33 -14.49
C THR A 92 20.70 2.29 -14.32
N ASN A 93 21.37 1.30 -14.89
CA ASN A 93 22.82 1.11 -14.82
C ASN A 93 23.37 0.98 -13.39
N GLN A 94 22.65 0.29 -12.51
CA GLN A 94 23.07 0.05 -11.12
C GLN A 94 23.50 -1.40 -10.90
N ALA A 95 24.48 -1.61 -10.02
CA ALA A 95 25.00 -2.93 -9.68
C ALA A 95 23.93 -3.80 -8.97
N GLN A 96 23.11 -3.17 -8.13
CA GLN A 96 21.94 -3.80 -7.48
C GLN A 96 20.93 -2.72 -7.06
N PRO A 97 19.63 -3.09 -6.96
CA PRO A 97 18.60 -2.19 -6.48
C PRO A 97 18.83 -1.82 -5.00
N PRO A 98 18.43 -0.60 -4.57
CA PRO A 98 18.55 -0.18 -3.18
C PRO A 98 17.55 -0.88 -2.28
N LEU A 99 17.85 -0.95 -1.00
CA LEU A 99 16.94 -1.34 0.05
C LEU A 99 16.33 -0.09 0.68
N PHE A 100 15.02 0.13 0.50
CA PHE A 100 14.30 1.23 1.12
C PHE A 100 13.81 0.89 2.53
N ARG A 101 14.00 1.82 3.45
CA ARG A 101 13.60 1.73 4.86
C ARG A 101 12.88 3.01 5.30
N PRO A 102 11.56 3.11 5.08
CA PRO A 102 10.80 4.21 5.68
C PRO A 102 10.83 4.07 7.20
N VAL A 103 11.07 5.17 7.88
CA VAL A 103 11.12 5.23 9.34
C VAL A 103 9.83 5.86 9.85
N ALA A 104 9.18 5.19 10.78
CA ALA A 104 8.03 5.69 11.52
C ALA A 104 8.26 5.44 13.00
N THR A 105 7.70 6.28 13.84
CA THR A 105 7.68 6.05 15.29
C THR A 105 6.53 5.10 15.66
N ASN A 106 6.38 4.85 16.95
CA ASN A 106 5.26 4.09 17.49
C ASN A 106 3.95 4.90 17.57
N VAL A 107 3.98 6.19 17.24
CA VAL A 107 2.79 7.04 17.17
C VAL A 107 2.00 6.68 15.90
N LYS A 108 0.83 6.07 16.09
CA LYS A 108 0.04 5.50 14.96
C LYS A 108 -0.39 6.55 13.94
N GLY A 109 -0.62 7.79 14.36
CA GLY A 109 -0.96 8.92 13.46
C GLY A 109 0.12 9.26 12.44
N GLU A 110 1.39 8.92 12.68
CA GLU A 110 2.46 9.15 11.71
C GLU A 110 2.28 8.34 10.42
N LYS A 111 1.53 7.24 10.45
CA LYS A 111 1.14 6.49 9.26
C LYS A 111 0.44 7.36 8.22
N ARG A 112 -0.19 8.47 8.64
CA ARG A 112 -0.81 9.45 7.73
C ARG A 112 0.19 10.00 6.70
N PHE A 113 1.43 10.25 7.09
CA PHE A 113 2.47 10.78 6.19
C PHE A 113 2.97 9.69 5.23
N LEU A 114 3.20 8.49 5.73
CA LEU A 114 3.58 7.35 4.90
C LEU A 114 2.46 6.95 3.94
N SER A 115 1.20 7.10 4.34
CA SER A 115 0.03 6.82 3.51
C SER A 115 -0.01 7.67 2.24
N THR A 116 0.44 8.92 2.27
CA THR A 116 0.48 9.75 1.06
C THR A 116 1.45 9.18 0.02
N ILE A 117 2.57 8.63 0.46
CA ILE A 117 3.54 7.96 -0.41
C ILE A 117 2.97 6.64 -0.90
N ALA A 118 2.37 5.85 -0.02
CA ALA A 118 1.72 4.58 -0.36
C ALA A 118 0.66 4.80 -1.45
N ARG A 119 -0.24 5.79 -1.28
CA ARG A 119 -1.24 6.15 -2.28
C ARG A 119 -0.62 6.55 -3.62
N ARG A 120 0.46 7.34 -3.61
CA ARG A 120 1.12 7.77 -4.84
C ARG A 120 1.75 6.59 -5.57
N LEU A 121 2.40 5.69 -4.86
CA LEU A 121 2.95 4.47 -5.42
C LEU A 121 1.87 3.52 -5.93
N ASP A 122 0.74 3.45 -5.24
CA ASP A 122 -0.43 2.67 -5.66
C ASP A 122 -1.00 3.23 -6.98
N THR A 123 -1.21 4.56 -7.07
CA THR A 123 -1.64 5.23 -8.31
C THR A 123 -0.68 4.98 -9.48
N LEU A 124 0.61 4.89 -9.22
CA LEU A 124 1.62 4.55 -10.22
C LEU A 124 1.67 3.03 -10.53
N GLY A 125 0.87 2.23 -9.83
CA GLY A 125 0.87 0.78 -9.94
C GLY A 125 2.10 0.11 -9.31
N ALA A 126 2.90 0.83 -8.54
CA ALA A 126 4.14 0.31 -7.96
C ALA A 126 3.89 -0.62 -6.75
N ILE A 127 2.76 -0.48 -6.07
CA ILE A 127 2.36 -1.37 -4.97
C ILE A 127 1.61 -2.58 -5.50
N THR A 128 0.69 -2.35 -6.43
CA THR A 128 -0.25 -3.35 -6.92
C THR A 128 0.25 -4.05 -8.19
N LYS A 129 0.98 -3.32 -9.04
CA LYS A 129 1.54 -3.81 -10.31
C LYS A 129 3.07 -3.95 -10.24
N GLY A 130 3.62 -4.00 -9.03
CA GLY A 130 5.04 -3.97 -8.76
C GLY A 130 5.78 -5.05 -9.52
N GLN A 131 6.63 -4.64 -10.44
CA GLN A 131 7.68 -5.50 -10.93
C GLN A 131 8.51 -5.94 -9.73
N ARG A 132 8.58 -7.25 -9.48
CA ARG A 132 9.32 -7.84 -8.36
C ARG A 132 10.81 -7.52 -8.35
N GLU A 133 11.32 -6.94 -9.43
CA GLU A 133 12.71 -6.59 -9.65
C GLU A 133 13.08 -5.15 -9.23
N THR A 134 12.11 -4.28 -8.97
CA THR A 134 12.41 -2.95 -8.44
C THR A 134 12.48 -2.98 -6.92
N GLY A 135 13.55 -2.43 -6.35
CA GLY A 135 13.89 -2.50 -4.92
C GLY A 135 12.89 -1.88 -3.92
N GLY A 136 11.64 -1.67 -4.34
CA GLY A 136 10.52 -1.24 -3.50
C GLY A 136 9.60 -2.36 -3.02
N GLN A 137 9.97 -3.61 -3.23
CA GLN A 137 9.15 -4.76 -2.87
C GLN A 137 8.83 -4.77 -1.37
N ASN A 138 7.53 -4.82 -1.06
CA ASN A 138 6.99 -4.87 0.30
C ASN A 138 7.27 -3.65 1.18
N MET A 139 7.64 -2.50 0.60
CA MET A 139 7.81 -1.27 1.37
C MET A 139 6.48 -0.79 1.96
N PHE A 140 5.40 -0.97 1.23
CA PHE A 140 4.03 -0.63 1.64
C PHE A 140 3.08 -1.80 1.36
N ARG A 141 2.08 -1.94 2.22
CA ARG A 141 0.97 -2.89 2.10
C ARG A 141 -0.31 -2.15 1.71
N ALA A 142 -1.35 -2.89 1.33
CA ALA A 142 -2.67 -2.30 1.06
C ALA A 142 -3.21 -1.51 2.28
N GLU A 143 -2.92 -1.99 3.48
CA GLU A 143 -3.29 -1.36 4.75
C GLU A 143 -2.59 -0.01 5.00
N ASP A 144 -1.47 0.25 4.33
CA ASP A 144 -0.72 1.50 4.46
C ASP A 144 -1.31 2.63 3.61
N ASN A 145 -2.16 2.31 2.61
CA ASN A 145 -2.91 3.30 1.85
C ASN A 145 -4.21 3.68 2.57
N LEU A 146 -4.11 4.59 3.54
CA LEU A 146 -5.25 5.07 4.34
C LEU A 146 -6.26 5.92 3.55
N GLU A 147 -6.09 6.10 2.25
CA GLU A 147 -7.01 6.83 1.37
C GLU A 147 -7.59 5.93 0.26
N SER A 148 -7.38 4.62 0.36
CA SER A 148 -7.94 3.62 -0.54
C SER A 148 -9.46 3.53 -0.43
N PRO A 149 -10.16 2.91 -1.40
CA PRO A 149 -11.58 2.59 -1.27
C PRO A 149 -11.88 1.78 0.00
N TYR A 150 -11.01 0.84 0.35
CA TYR A 150 -11.11 0.03 1.57
C TYR A 150 -11.04 0.90 2.84
N ALA A 151 -10.15 1.89 2.86
CA ALA A 151 -10.01 2.81 3.98
C ALA A 151 -11.23 3.73 4.13
N ARG A 152 -11.86 4.15 3.02
CA ARG A 152 -13.11 4.93 3.07
C ARG A 152 -14.28 4.09 3.62
N ALA A 153 -14.41 2.83 3.19
CA ALA A 153 -15.38 1.91 3.73
C ALA A 153 -15.15 1.64 5.24
N ALA A 154 -13.88 1.47 5.64
CA ALA A 154 -13.50 1.32 7.05
C ALA A 154 -13.88 2.56 7.89
N LEU A 155 -13.69 3.75 7.35
CA LEU A 155 -14.06 5.00 8.04
C LEU A 155 -15.58 5.12 8.22
N ARG A 156 -16.38 4.75 7.21
CA ARG A 156 -17.84 4.69 7.34
C ARG A 156 -18.25 3.74 8.45
N GLN A 157 -17.70 2.51 8.48
CA GLN A 157 -17.95 1.56 9.57
C GLN A 157 -17.57 2.12 10.93
N PHE A 158 -16.40 2.77 11.02
CA PHE A 158 -15.96 3.42 12.25
C PHE A 158 -16.99 4.43 12.74
N PHE A 159 -17.50 5.32 11.89
CA PHE A 159 -18.49 6.32 12.26
C PHE A 159 -19.84 5.69 12.70
N TYR A 160 -20.32 4.67 11.99
CA TYR A 160 -21.52 3.95 12.40
C TYR A 160 -21.36 3.23 13.76
N LYS A 161 -20.20 2.59 13.97
CA LYS A 161 -19.91 1.92 15.26
C LYS A 161 -19.70 2.93 16.38
N LEU A 162 -19.09 4.08 16.08
CA LEU A 162 -18.94 5.19 17.03
C LEU A 162 -20.32 5.69 17.50
N ARG A 163 -21.24 5.95 16.55
CA ARG A 163 -22.61 6.37 16.86
C ARG A 163 -23.36 5.32 17.69
N ALA A 164 -23.15 4.06 17.41
CA ALA A 164 -23.73 2.95 18.14
C ALA A 164 -23.08 2.69 19.53
N GLY A 165 -22.11 3.53 19.93
CA GLY A 165 -21.41 3.38 21.22
C GLY A 165 -20.50 2.14 21.29
N LYS A 166 -20.09 1.59 20.16
CA LYS A 166 -19.27 0.36 20.06
C LYS A 166 -17.78 0.62 19.85
N ILE A 167 -17.33 1.86 20.01
CA ILE A 167 -15.93 2.26 19.95
C ILE A 167 -15.46 2.65 21.35
N GLU A 168 -14.62 1.83 21.96
CA GLU A 168 -14.09 2.07 23.31
C GLU A 168 -13.18 3.28 23.38
N ALA A 169 -12.44 3.56 22.29
CA ALA A 169 -11.48 4.64 22.21
C ALA A 169 -12.08 6.03 22.48
N CYS A 170 -13.35 6.25 22.11
CA CYS A 170 -13.99 7.55 22.20
C CYS A 170 -15.51 7.40 22.22
N SER A 171 -16.19 8.19 23.05
CA SER A 171 -17.66 8.29 22.99
C SER A 171 -18.12 9.17 21.84
N TYR A 172 -19.30 8.88 21.30
CA TYR A 172 -19.89 9.65 20.22
C TYR A 172 -20.01 11.14 20.53
N ALA A 173 -20.44 11.49 21.75
CA ALA A 173 -20.61 12.88 22.19
C ALA A 173 -19.28 13.65 22.24
N LYS A 174 -18.19 13.02 22.65
CA LYS A 174 -16.85 13.66 22.75
C LYS A 174 -16.13 13.76 21.42
N PHE A 175 -16.48 12.93 20.45
CA PHE A 175 -15.77 12.90 19.17
C PHE A 175 -15.81 14.24 18.43
N PRO A 176 -16.98 14.92 18.26
CA PRO A 176 -17.03 16.25 17.64
C PRO A 176 -16.25 17.32 18.40
N GLU A 177 -16.30 17.30 19.74
CA GLU A 177 -15.57 18.26 20.57
C GLU A 177 -14.05 18.16 20.35
N MET A 178 -13.53 16.93 20.27
CA MET A 178 -12.11 16.67 20.14
C MET A 178 -11.58 16.88 18.71
N THR A 179 -12.37 16.50 17.71
CA THR A 179 -11.91 16.49 16.31
C THR A 179 -12.45 17.67 15.48
N GLY A 180 -13.52 18.30 15.96
CA GLY A 180 -14.28 19.30 15.17
C GLY A 180 -15.04 18.68 14.00
N LEU A 181 -15.25 17.35 14.00
CA LEU A 181 -15.99 16.63 12.96
C LEU A 181 -17.38 16.34 13.44
N THR A 182 -18.39 16.97 12.84
CA THR A 182 -19.81 16.71 13.13
C THR A 182 -20.34 15.62 12.20
N LEU A 183 -20.94 14.58 12.79
CA LEU A 183 -21.51 13.45 12.07
C LEU A 183 -23.02 13.54 11.91
N ASP A 184 -23.69 14.45 12.65
CA ASP A 184 -25.13 14.64 12.62
C ASP A 184 -25.52 15.97 11.95
N GLU A 185 -26.70 15.97 11.33
CA GLU A 185 -27.41 17.16 10.91
C GLU A 185 -28.04 17.87 12.12
N ALA A 186 -28.61 19.05 11.93
CA ALA A 186 -29.21 19.84 12.98
C ALA A 186 -30.43 19.15 13.66
N ASP A 187 -31.07 18.21 12.97
CA ASP A 187 -32.20 17.43 13.44
C ASP A 187 -31.77 16.15 14.23
N GLY A 188 -30.45 15.93 14.39
CA GLY A 188 -29.90 14.76 15.06
C GLY A 188 -29.83 13.49 14.20
N THR A 189 -30.20 13.57 12.93
CA THR A 189 -29.98 12.47 11.97
C THR A 189 -28.52 12.43 11.54
N MET A 190 -28.02 11.24 11.22
CA MET A 190 -26.65 11.09 10.72
C MET A 190 -26.56 11.71 9.32
N LYS A 191 -25.49 12.48 9.07
CA LYS A 191 -25.25 13.09 7.77
C LYS A 191 -25.15 12.03 6.67
N GLU A 192 -25.78 12.28 5.54
CA GLU A 192 -25.61 11.48 4.35
C GLU A 192 -24.15 11.59 3.83
N ASN A 193 -23.63 12.81 3.81
CA ASN A 193 -22.25 13.10 3.45
C ASN A 193 -21.37 13.19 4.71
N LEU A 194 -20.77 12.06 5.08
CA LEU A 194 -19.86 11.97 6.20
C LEU A 194 -18.52 12.67 5.92
N PRO A 195 -17.80 13.13 6.96
CA PRO A 195 -16.50 13.75 6.79
C PRO A 195 -15.54 12.87 5.96
N PRO A 196 -14.87 13.41 4.95
CA PRO A 196 -13.97 12.67 4.10
C PRO A 196 -12.72 12.19 4.86
N ILE A 197 -12.11 11.10 4.38
CA ILE A 197 -11.00 10.44 5.05
C ILE A 197 -9.81 11.37 5.31
N GLN A 198 -9.49 12.27 4.38
CA GLN A 198 -8.41 13.24 4.57
C GLN A 198 -8.67 14.16 5.75
N GLN A 199 -9.93 14.62 5.91
CA GLN A 199 -10.31 15.47 7.03
C GLN A 199 -10.22 14.72 8.34
N PHE A 200 -10.71 13.48 8.40
CA PHE A 200 -10.59 12.61 9.56
C PHE A 200 -9.12 12.41 9.96
N LEU A 201 -8.27 11.98 9.02
CA LEU A 201 -6.87 11.73 9.29
C LEU A 201 -6.14 12.98 9.81
N ASN A 202 -6.41 14.15 9.21
CA ASN A 202 -5.76 15.40 9.62
C ASN A 202 -6.26 15.90 10.98
N ARG A 203 -7.54 15.76 11.27
CA ARG A 203 -8.11 16.19 12.58
C ARG A 203 -7.63 15.29 13.71
N CYS A 204 -7.48 14.00 13.46
CA CYS A 204 -6.94 13.07 14.46
C CYS A 204 -5.49 13.38 14.86
N LEU A 205 -4.67 13.98 13.97
CA LEU A 205 -3.30 14.38 14.31
C LEU A 205 -3.21 15.48 15.39
N ALA A 206 -4.28 16.25 15.60
CA ALA A 206 -4.33 17.30 16.61
C ALA A 206 -4.66 16.75 18.02
N LEU A 207 -5.01 15.47 18.14
CA LEU A 207 -5.36 14.82 19.39
C LEU A 207 -4.10 14.49 20.23
N ARG A 208 -4.30 14.29 21.52
CA ARG A 208 -3.25 13.72 22.39
C ARG A 208 -2.85 12.33 21.89
N ILE A 209 -1.57 11.98 21.98
CA ILE A 209 -0.99 10.77 21.41
C ILE A 209 -1.78 9.50 21.78
N ASN A 210 -2.10 9.31 23.07
CA ASN A 210 -2.87 8.14 23.52
C ASN A 210 -4.26 8.04 22.88
N MET A 211 -4.96 9.16 22.71
CA MET A 211 -6.27 9.20 22.05
C MET A 211 -6.13 8.98 20.54
N GLN A 212 -5.12 9.62 19.94
CA GLN A 212 -4.77 9.42 18.54
C GLN A 212 -4.51 7.94 18.26
N ASP A 213 -3.66 7.29 19.06
CA ASP A 213 -3.32 5.88 18.91
C ASP A 213 -4.55 4.97 19.04
N ALA A 214 -5.42 5.24 20.01
CA ALA A 214 -6.64 4.45 20.24
C ALA A 214 -7.62 4.57 19.05
N ILE A 215 -7.83 5.78 18.53
CA ILE A 215 -8.69 6.01 17.36
C ILE A 215 -8.10 5.37 16.08
N PHE A 216 -6.80 5.55 15.84
CA PHE A 216 -6.14 4.94 14.69
C PHE A 216 -6.10 3.41 14.79
N GLU A 217 -6.03 2.84 15.99
CA GLU A 217 -6.10 1.40 16.20
C GLU A 217 -7.50 0.85 15.87
N ALA A 218 -8.54 1.49 16.38
CA ALA A 218 -9.91 1.11 16.09
C ALA A 218 -10.20 1.20 14.58
N PHE A 219 -9.84 2.31 13.93
CA PHE A 219 -9.98 2.50 12.49
C PHE A 219 -9.16 1.46 11.71
N GLY A 220 -7.91 1.21 12.11
CA GLY A 220 -7.03 0.22 11.49
C GLY A 220 -7.59 -1.20 11.59
N GLY A 221 -8.27 -1.54 12.68
CA GLY A 221 -8.95 -2.83 12.83
C GLY A 221 -10.04 -3.05 11.77
N PHE A 222 -10.87 -2.03 11.52
CA PHE A 222 -11.88 -2.10 10.45
C PHE A 222 -11.24 -2.20 9.07
N LEU A 223 -10.17 -1.43 8.82
CA LEU A 223 -9.46 -1.47 7.54
C LEU A 223 -8.87 -2.86 7.28
N SER A 224 -8.20 -3.45 8.26
CA SER A 224 -7.63 -4.78 8.12
C SER A 224 -8.70 -5.84 7.89
N ALA A 225 -9.85 -5.74 8.57
CA ALA A 225 -10.96 -6.66 8.37
C ALA A 225 -11.53 -6.58 6.94
N ILE A 226 -11.75 -5.36 6.42
CA ILE A 226 -12.27 -5.17 5.06
C ILE A 226 -11.27 -5.67 4.00
N ILE A 227 -9.97 -5.41 4.19
CA ILE A 227 -8.94 -5.91 3.26
C ILE A 227 -8.88 -7.44 3.28
N GLU A 228 -8.98 -8.06 4.47
CA GLU A 228 -9.00 -9.51 4.59
C GLU A 228 -10.25 -10.13 3.95
N ASP A 229 -11.43 -9.51 4.14
CA ASP A 229 -12.66 -9.91 3.47
C ASP A 229 -12.51 -9.83 1.93
N ALA A 230 -11.94 -8.73 1.44
CA ALA A 230 -11.68 -8.56 0.00
C ALA A 230 -10.68 -9.60 -0.53
N ARG A 231 -9.66 -9.94 0.27
CA ARG A 231 -8.67 -10.99 -0.08
C ARG A 231 -9.34 -12.36 -0.15
N GLN A 232 -10.16 -12.72 0.82
CA GLN A 232 -10.89 -14.00 0.84
C GLN A 232 -11.92 -14.10 -0.28
N ALA A 233 -12.55 -12.97 -0.63
CA ALA A 233 -13.48 -12.87 -1.74
C ALA A 233 -12.79 -12.86 -3.12
N GLY A 234 -11.45 -12.72 -3.19
CA GLY A 234 -10.71 -12.57 -4.44
C GLY A 234 -10.96 -11.24 -5.16
N THR A 235 -11.50 -10.24 -4.44
CA THR A 235 -11.79 -8.89 -4.97
C THR A 235 -10.73 -7.86 -4.58
N LEU A 236 -9.73 -8.27 -3.79
CA LEU A 236 -8.61 -7.39 -3.46
C LEU A 236 -7.82 -7.10 -4.74
N ASP A 237 -7.73 -5.82 -5.10
CA ASP A 237 -6.88 -5.40 -6.21
C ASP A 237 -5.40 -5.51 -5.80
N VAL A 238 -4.79 -6.61 -6.19
CA VAL A 238 -3.35 -6.87 -5.98
C VAL A 238 -2.51 -6.46 -7.19
N GLY A 239 -3.16 -5.95 -8.25
CA GLY A 239 -2.51 -5.40 -9.45
C GLY A 239 -1.68 -6.37 -10.28
N LEU A 240 -1.28 -7.50 -9.70
CA LEU A 240 -0.61 -8.60 -10.36
C LEU A 240 -1.46 -9.85 -10.22
N GLU A 241 -2.04 -10.29 -11.31
CA GLU A 241 -2.66 -11.60 -11.38
C GLU A 241 -1.55 -12.65 -11.54
N THR A 242 -1.41 -13.52 -10.53
CA THR A 242 -0.54 -14.69 -10.67
C THR A 242 -1.31 -15.72 -11.49
N LEU A 243 -0.95 -15.85 -12.75
CA LEU A 243 -1.47 -16.91 -13.60
C LEU A 243 -1.00 -18.26 -13.01
N ARG A 244 -1.93 -19.00 -12.42
CA ARG A 244 -1.68 -20.36 -11.97
C ARG A 244 -2.15 -21.31 -13.05
N ALA A 245 -1.28 -22.20 -13.48
CA ALA A 245 -1.59 -23.25 -14.45
C ALA A 245 -0.85 -24.53 -14.07
N GLU A 246 -1.32 -25.67 -14.54
CA GLU A 246 -0.59 -26.94 -14.40
C GLU A 246 0.66 -26.92 -15.28
N LYS A 247 0.55 -26.32 -16.46
CA LYS A 247 1.65 -26.20 -17.42
C LYS A 247 1.58 -24.85 -18.12
N PHE A 248 2.75 -24.26 -18.32
CA PHE A 248 2.94 -23.02 -19.06
C PHE A 248 3.97 -23.24 -20.16
N GLU A 249 3.62 -23.00 -21.41
CA GLU A 249 4.53 -23.08 -22.55
C GLU A 249 4.54 -21.77 -23.33
N ILE A 250 5.73 -21.23 -23.60
CA ILE A 250 5.89 -20.10 -24.49
C ILE A 250 5.95 -20.67 -25.91
N VAL A 251 4.87 -20.47 -26.67
CA VAL A 251 4.71 -20.99 -28.03
C VAL A 251 5.40 -20.08 -29.05
N ASP A 252 5.34 -18.77 -28.82
CA ASP A 252 5.98 -17.79 -29.70
C ASP A 252 6.53 -16.60 -28.92
N ARG A 253 7.59 -16.01 -29.46
CA ARG A 253 8.29 -14.86 -28.90
C ARG A 253 8.62 -13.86 -30.01
N LYS A 254 7.94 -12.72 -30.02
CA LYS A 254 8.13 -11.68 -31.02
C LYS A 254 8.60 -10.39 -30.38
N VAL A 255 9.76 -9.89 -30.79
CA VAL A 255 10.21 -8.54 -30.43
C VAL A 255 9.34 -7.54 -31.18
N ILE A 256 8.61 -6.68 -30.45
CA ILE A 256 7.70 -5.69 -31.01
C ILE A 256 8.29 -4.29 -31.02
N PHE A 257 9.31 -4.06 -30.22
CA PHE A 257 10.03 -2.78 -30.17
C PHE A 257 11.46 -3.01 -29.67
N GLU A 258 12.41 -2.31 -30.26
CA GLU A 258 13.80 -2.23 -29.81
C GLU A 258 14.20 -0.76 -29.72
N HIS A 259 14.79 -0.38 -28.59
CA HIS A 259 15.25 0.98 -28.37
C HIS A 259 16.65 1.14 -28.93
N GLU A 260 16.82 1.93 -30.01
CA GLU A 260 18.05 2.07 -30.80
C GLU A 260 19.28 2.42 -29.95
N ALA A 261 19.13 3.31 -28.96
CA ALA A 261 20.27 3.80 -28.16
C ALA A 261 20.69 2.84 -27.04
N THR A 262 19.82 1.96 -26.55
CA THR A 262 20.09 1.10 -25.37
C THR A 262 20.03 -0.39 -25.69
N GLY A 263 19.51 -0.76 -26.86
CA GLY A 263 19.23 -2.17 -27.21
C GLY A 263 18.13 -2.84 -26.38
N ALA A 264 17.40 -2.07 -25.55
CA ALA A 264 16.30 -2.60 -24.75
C ALA A 264 15.13 -2.99 -25.64
N THR A 265 14.60 -4.22 -25.44
CA THR A 265 13.53 -4.77 -26.27
C THR A 265 12.22 -4.88 -25.48
N ALA A 266 11.09 -4.61 -26.14
CA ALA A 266 9.78 -5.05 -25.71
C ALA A 266 9.38 -6.28 -26.52
N THR A 267 9.03 -7.36 -25.83
CA THR A 267 8.74 -8.65 -26.45
C THR A 267 7.29 -9.08 -26.16
N ALA A 268 6.55 -9.41 -27.19
CA ALA A 268 5.26 -10.09 -27.06
C ALA A 268 5.50 -11.59 -26.93
N LEU A 269 4.88 -12.21 -25.95
CA LEU A 269 4.91 -13.66 -25.75
C LEU A 269 3.53 -14.23 -26.02
N THR A 270 3.47 -15.26 -26.86
CA THR A 270 2.27 -16.11 -26.98
C THR A 270 2.47 -17.30 -26.04
N VAL A 271 1.55 -17.46 -25.10
CA VAL A 271 1.66 -18.49 -24.07
C VAL A 271 0.49 -19.44 -24.18
N GLU A 272 0.77 -20.73 -24.25
CA GLU A 272 -0.20 -21.78 -24.07
C GLU A 272 -0.28 -22.17 -22.59
N ARG A 273 -1.50 -22.07 -22.04
CA ARG A 273 -1.77 -22.37 -20.64
C ARG A 273 -2.64 -23.60 -20.52
N THR A 274 -2.15 -24.61 -19.82
CA THR A 274 -2.91 -25.81 -19.48
C THR A 274 -3.36 -25.71 -18.02
N ASP A 275 -4.65 -25.60 -17.80
CA ASP A 275 -5.25 -25.58 -16.48
C ASP A 275 -5.75 -26.98 -16.11
N ARG A 276 -5.47 -27.40 -14.88
CA ARG A 276 -6.06 -28.62 -14.35
C ARG A 276 -7.55 -28.42 -14.16
N ASN A 277 -8.30 -29.25 -14.84
CA ASN A 277 -9.74 -29.27 -14.73
C ASN A 277 -10.13 -30.28 -13.65
N ASP A 278 -10.48 -29.80 -12.46
CA ASP A 278 -10.95 -30.61 -11.34
C ASP A 278 -12.43 -30.34 -11.08
N PRO A 279 -13.32 -30.99 -11.82
CA PRO A 279 -14.74 -30.74 -11.72
C PRO A 279 -15.27 -31.13 -10.33
N LEU A 280 -16.19 -30.34 -9.82
CA LEU A 280 -16.88 -30.64 -8.57
C LEU A 280 -17.81 -31.86 -8.79
N THR A 281 -17.35 -33.03 -8.36
CA THR A 281 -18.09 -34.29 -8.47
C THR A 281 -19.17 -34.42 -7.39
N LEU A 282 -20.20 -35.22 -7.64
CA LEU A 282 -21.26 -35.45 -6.66
C LEU A 282 -20.78 -36.03 -5.29
N PRO A 283 -19.79 -36.96 -5.25
CA PRO A 283 -19.23 -37.39 -3.96
C PRO A 283 -18.59 -36.23 -3.18
N ARG A 284 -17.87 -35.36 -3.87
CA ARG A 284 -17.23 -34.16 -3.27
C ARG A 284 -18.27 -33.14 -2.78
N VAL A 285 -19.35 -32.95 -3.53
CA VAL A 285 -20.50 -32.12 -3.09
C VAL A 285 -21.13 -32.67 -1.82
N LYS A 286 -21.35 -34.00 -1.74
CA LYS A 286 -21.88 -34.64 -0.54
C LYS A 286 -20.96 -34.47 0.67
N ALA A 287 -19.66 -34.59 0.49
CA ALA A 287 -18.67 -34.34 1.54
C ALA A 287 -18.73 -32.88 2.04
N ILE A 288 -18.73 -31.90 1.14
CA ILE A 288 -18.87 -30.48 1.51
C ILE A 288 -20.17 -30.22 2.25
N CYS A 289 -21.29 -30.81 1.84
CA CYS A 289 -22.56 -30.66 2.54
C CYS A 289 -22.54 -31.27 3.96
N ALA A 290 -21.78 -32.34 4.18
CA ALA A 290 -21.63 -32.93 5.50
C ALA A 290 -20.76 -32.07 6.42
N ASP A 291 -19.69 -31.46 5.89
CA ASP A 291 -18.70 -30.72 6.67
C ASP A 291 -19.06 -29.23 6.85
N THR A 292 -19.87 -28.67 5.94
CA THR A 292 -20.17 -27.23 5.94
C THR A 292 -21.60 -26.96 6.33
N LYS A 293 -21.79 -26.37 7.52
CA LYS A 293 -23.12 -25.98 7.99
C LYS A 293 -23.77 -24.94 7.09
N GLY A 294 -24.96 -25.27 6.56
CA GLY A 294 -25.71 -24.39 5.66
C GLY A 294 -25.34 -24.49 4.19
N ALA A 295 -24.52 -25.47 3.81
CA ALA A 295 -24.33 -25.85 2.41
C ALA A 295 -25.61 -26.51 1.86
N THR A 296 -26.10 -26.04 0.71
CA THR A 296 -27.36 -26.49 0.14
C THR A 296 -27.24 -26.67 -1.37
N LEU A 297 -27.73 -27.78 -1.87
CA LEU A 297 -27.87 -27.98 -3.33
C LEU A 297 -29.01 -27.14 -3.87
N CYS A 298 -28.76 -26.44 -4.91
CA CYS A 298 -29.71 -25.57 -5.59
C CYS A 298 -29.56 -25.70 -7.14
N TRP A 299 -30.51 -25.17 -7.86
CA TRP A 299 -30.44 -25.05 -9.31
C TRP A 299 -30.99 -23.73 -9.79
N ASN A 300 -30.43 -23.25 -10.87
CA ASN A 300 -30.96 -22.08 -11.55
C ASN A 300 -32.29 -22.43 -12.24
N LYS A 301 -33.34 -21.67 -11.93
CA LYS A 301 -34.72 -21.93 -12.44
C LYS A 301 -34.80 -21.85 -13.94
N THR A 302 -34.02 -20.98 -14.57
CA THR A 302 -34.03 -20.75 -16.03
C THR A 302 -33.14 -21.75 -16.74
N SER A 303 -31.87 -21.86 -16.37
CA SER A 303 -30.89 -22.70 -17.08
C SER A 303 -30.90 -24.17 -16.64
N LYS A 304 -31.62 -24.51 -15.56
CA LYS A 304 -31.71 -25.86 -14.96
C LYS A 304 -30.32 -26.41 -14.51
N ARG A 305 -29.31 -25.55 -14.40
CA ARG A 305 -27.98 -25.96 -13.98
C ARG A 305 -27.90 -26.07 -12.45
N ALA A 306 -27.34 -27.16 -11.97
CA ALA A 306 -27.13 -27.38 -10.53
C ALA A 306 -25.91 -26.60 -10.02
N ALA A 307 -25.98 -26.21 -8.74
CA ALA A 307 -24.87 -25.60 -8.00
C ALA A 307 -24.98 -26.00 -6.52
N LEU A 308 -23.83 -25.99 -5.83
CA LEU A 308 -23.78 -26.07 -4.40
C LEU A 308 -23.65 -24.64 -3.85
N MET A 309 -24.63 -24.20 -3.09
CA MET A 309 -24.58 -22.93 -2.39
C MET A 309 -23.92 -23.12 -1.04
N VAL A 310 -22.94 -22.30 -0.74
CA VAL A 310 -22.34 -22.14 0.60
C VAL A 310 -22.33 -20.68 0.97
N LYS A 311 -22.36 -20.38 2.26
CA LYS A 311 -22.24 -19.00 2.75
C LYS A 311 -20.87 -18.46 2.38
N ALA A 312 -20.84 -17.24 1.86
CA ALA A 312 -19.61 -16.46 1.66
C ALA A 312 -19.50 -15.39 2.76
N PRO A 313 -18.30 -14.90 3.07
CA PRO A 313 -18.13 -13.75 3.95
C PRO A 313 -18.97 -12.57 3.47
N ALA A 314 -19.64 -11.90 4.40
CA ALA A 314 -20.41 -10.70 4.09
C ALA A 314 -19.47 -9.62 3.54
N PHE A 315 -19.93 -8.89 2.56
CA PHE A 315 -19.23 -7.71 2.03
C PHE A 315 -19.91 -6.47 2.62
N MET A 316 -19.13 -5.47 2.98
CA MET A 316 -19.68 -4.18 3.38
C MET A 316 -19.79 -3.30 2.15
N ASP A 317 -20.99 -2.78 1.90
CA ASP A 317 -21.20 -1.80 0.83
C ASP A 317 -20.56 -0.43 1.16
N GLU A 318 -20.71 0.52 0.25
CA GLU A 318 -20.16 1.87 0.43
C GLU A 318 -20.76 2.60 1.64
N ASP A 319 -21.93 2.20 2.11
CA ASP A 319 -22.64 2.75 3.26
C ASP A 319 -22.32 2.03 4.58
N GLY A 320 -21.45 1.03 4.53
CA GLY A 320 -21.07 0.23 5.70
C GLY A 320 -22.14 -0.77 6.11
N VAL A 321 -23.11 -1.06 5.24
CA VAL A 321 -24.15 -2.06 5.47
C VAL A 321 -23.62 -3.43 5.03
N PRO A 322 -23.77 -4.50 5.86
CA PRO A 322 -23.30 -5.81 5.48
C PRO A 322 -24.19 -6.43 4.41
N ILE A 323 -23.65 -6.62 3.23
CA ILE A 323 -24.29 -7.41 2.16
C ILE A 323 -23.95 -8.88 2.39
N LEU A 324 -24.96 -9.67 2.72
CA LEU A 324 -24.81 -11.10 2.84
C LEU A 324 -24.58 -11.70 1.44
N ARG A 325 -23.59 -12.59 1.33
CA ARG A 325 -23.23 -13.22 0.06
C ARG A 325 -23.27 -14.73 0.14
N VAL A 326 -23.48 -15.33 -1.00
CA VAL A 326 -23.42 -16.77 -1.20
C VAL A 326 -22.38 -17.08 -2.28
N LYS A 327 -21.69 -18.20 -2.09
CA LYS A 327 -20.78 -18.78 -3.06
C LYS A 327 -21.45 -19.95 -3.75
N LEU A 328 -21.62 -19.87 -5.04
CA LEU A 328 -22.18 -20.94 -5.87
C LEU A 328 -21.02 -21.74 -6.47
N LEU A 329 -20.89 -22.96 -6.01
CA LEU A 329 -19.92 -23.92 -6.55
C LEU A 329 -20.63 -24.75 -7.63
N ARG A 330 -20.26 -24.54 -8.87
CA ARG A 330 -20.72 -25.32 -10.05
C ARG A 330 -19.66 -26.36 -10.42
N PRO A 331 -19.97 -27.37 -11.21
CA PRO A 331 -19.00 -28.40 -11.59
C PRO A 331 -17.68 -27.83 -12.13
N MET A 332 -17.72 -26.71 -12.84
CA MET A 332 -16.59 -26.13 -13.57
C MET A 332 -16.35 -24.65 -13.26
N ALA A 333 -17.13 -24.06 -12.38
CA ALA A 333 -17.04 -22.62 -12.08
C ALA A 333 -17.45 -22.33 -10.63
N THR A 334 -16.92 -21.24 -10.11
CA THR A 334 -17.32 -20.69 -8.82
C THR A 334 -17.77 -19.25 -9.03
N GLU A 335 -18.88 -18.87 -8.43
CA GLU A 335 -19.45 -17.55 -8.52
C GLU A 335 -19.83 -17.06 -7.11
N ILE A 336 -19.61 -15.81 -6.81
CA ILE A 336 -20.03 -15.20 -5.52
C ILE A 336 -21.05 -14.12 -5.87
N LEU A 337 -22.22 -14.21 -5.29
CA LEU A 337 -23.34 -13.30 -5.50
C LEU A 337 -23.80 -12.72 -4.16
N ALA A 338 -24.41 -11.52 -4.21
CA ALA A 338 -25.20 -11.05 -3.07
C ALA A 338 -26.38 -11.99 -2.84
N LEU A 339 -26.76 -12.20 -1.58
CA LEU A 339 -27.88 -13.06 -1.25
C LEU A 339 -29.20 -12.56 -1.88
N THR A 340 -29.30 -11.25 -2.11
CA THR A 340 -30.45 -10.61 -2.78
C THR A 340 -30.53 -10.92 -4.29
N GLU A 341 -29.41 -11.32 -4.90
CA GLU A 341 -29.32 -11.70 -6.32
C GLU A 341 -29.49 -13.19 -6.53
N PHE A 342 -29.51 -13.98 -5.45
CA PHE A 342 -29.69 -15.43 -5.46
C PHE A 342 -31.16 -15.82 -5.44
#